data_11d6669f150b812a256f202b8d486ad5
#
_entry.id   11d6669f150b812a256f202b8d486ad5
#
_cell.length_a   1.000
_cell.length_b   1.000
_cell.length_c   1.000
_cell.angle_alpha   90.00
_cell.angle_beta   90.00
_cell.angle_gamma   90.00
#
_symmetry.space_group_name_H-M   'P 1'
#
loop_
_entity.id
_entity.type
_entity.pdbx_description
1 polymer ?
#
loop_
_entity_poly.entity_id
_entity_poly.type
_entity_poly.pdbx_seq_one_letter_code
_entity_poly.pdbx_strand_id
1 'polypeptide(L)'
;MSWWVWVLLMSAVAASAATDSRFVDVGDGVTDEVLDWGGLGRPVLLLPGSGNTAHVFEDFAPKLIEGCRVHVYGITRRGYGISSKPERGYSTPELAEDDWRVIQALKLQKPVVIGHSMAGSEMTFLAQKHSSELTALVYLDANADPMDYPWSNAEFRALTIKAMKGAPGPPKRTAADESSVEAFQAFQERTGDAPFPADEIRNMYVINPDGSVGKNRTPAYVGHEIDGGSIPKDYRGIDIPVLALLAVPPAPGDKWKEHPPKSDEERLDSERSDEILMESIHRWEGNLKRADPRANVVEIAGAHHYMFLSEQIVVLQRIKSFLETLPK
;
A
#
# COMPACT_ATOMS: atom_id res chain seq x y z
N MET A 1 2.33 2.20 -64.09
CA MET A 1 1.24 2.68 -63.19
C MET A 1 1.45 2.03 -61.83
N SER A 2 2.02 2.77 -60.88
CA SER A 2 2.39 2.25 -59.58
C SER A 2 1.36 2.81 -58.54
N TRP A 3 0.66 1.90 -57.88
CA TRP A 3 -0.35 2.22 -56.88
C TRP A 3 0.31 2.19 -55.50
N TRP A 4 0.45 3.35 -54.85
CA TRP A 4 0.87 3.46 -53.45
C TRP A 4 -0.36 3.32 -52.54
N VAL A 5 -0.40 2.24 -51.76
CA VAL A 5 -1.41 2.05 -50.70
C VAL A 5 -0.88 2.71 -49.45
N TRP A 6 -1.50 3.81 -49.03
CA TRP A 6 -1.24 4.41 -47.74
C TRP A 6 -2.01 3.64 -46.65
N VAL A 7 -1.29 2.93 -45.81
CA VAL A 7 -1.85 2.35 -44.57
C VAL A 7 -1.84 3.45 -43.52
N LEU A 8 -3.00 4.00 -43.23
CA LEU A 8 -3.21 4.86 -42.08
C LEU A 8 -3.19 4.02 -40.80
N LEU A 9 -2.09 4.01 -40.09
CA LEU A 9 -2.02 3.57 -38.70
C LEU A 9 -2.79 4.58 -37.81
N MET A 10 -4.05 4.27 -37.55
CA MET A 10 -4.78 4.94 -36.48
C MET A 10 -4.19 4.50 -35.13
N SER A 11 -3.31 5.29 -34.56
CA SER A 11 -2.94 5.20 -33.15
C SER A 11 -4.19 5.57 -32.33
N ALA A 12 -4.88 4.57 -31.80
CA ALA A 12 -5.88 4.80 -30.77
C ALA A 12 -5.14 5.32 -29.53
N VAL A 13 -5.15 6.64 -29.35
CA VAL A 13 -4.85 7.23 -28.04
C VAL A 13 -5.99 6.77 -27.16
N ALA A 14 -5.73 5.80 -26.29
CA ALA A 14 -6.64 5.46 -25.22
C ALA A 14 -6.76 6.73 -24.34
N ALA A 15 -7.89 7.42 -24.42
CA ALA A 15 -8.22 8.43 -23.46
C ALA A 15 -8.21 7.74 -22.08
N SER A 16 -7.35 8.17 -21.19
CA SER A 16 -7.43 7.81 -19.78
C SER A 16 -8.84 8.17 -19.33
N ALA A 17 -9.65 7.17 -19.01
CA ALA A 17 -10.94 7.43 -18.40
C ALA A 17 -10.65 8.21 -17.09
N ALA A 18 -11.35 9.32 -16.91
CA ALA A 18 -11.25 10.04 -15.63
C ALA A 18 -11.65 9.10 -14.51
N THR A 19 -10.87 9.09 -13.43
CA THR A 19 -11.20 8.33 -12.22
C THR A 19 -12.56 8.77 -11.70
N ASP A 20 -13.52 7.83 -11.58
CA ASP A 20 -14.83 8.10 -10.98
C ASP A 20 -14.72 7.93 -9.47
N SER A 21 -15.17 8.91 -8.69
CA SER A 21 -15.20 8.85 -7.23
C SER A 21 -16.65 8.85 -6.76
N ARG A 22 -16.97 7.92 -5.86
CA ARG A 22 -18.31 7.81 -5.25
C ARG A 22 -18.19 7.44 -3.77
N PHE A 23 -19.25 7.74 -3.03
CA PHE A 23 -19.37 7.29 -1.64
C PHE A 23 -20.23 6.04 -1.57
N VAL A 24 -19.75 5.05 -0.82
CA VAL A 24 -20.47 3.81 -0.51
C VAL A 24 -20.83 3.81 0.96
N ASP A 25 -22.11 3.59 1.27
CA ASP A 25 -22.59 3.40 2.64
C ASP A 25 -22.12 2.04 3.15
N VAL A 26 -21.28 2.05 4.16
CA VAL A 26 -20.75 0.86 4.83
C VAL A 26 -21.47 0.57 6.15
N GLY A 27 -22.64 1.19 6.38
CA GLY A 27 -23.50 0.99 7.53
C GLY A 27 -23.25 2.00 8.66
N ASP A 28 -24.19 2.07 9.58
CA ASP A 28 -24.16 2.94 10.76
C ASP A 28 -23.96 4.44 10.43
N GLY A 29 -24.37 4.86 9.23
CA GLY A 29 -24.20 6.22 8.72
C GLY A 29 -22.77 6.56 8.34
N VAL A 30 -21.91 5.55 8.19
CA VAL A 30 -20.51 5.69 7.73
C VAL A 30 -20.48 5.48 6.22
N THR A 31 -19.75 6.36 5.52
CA THR A 31 -19.53 6.25 4.07
C THR A 31 -18.04 6.28 3.78
N ASP A 32 -17.61 5.36 2.90
CA ASP A 32 -16.26 5.32 2.39
C ASP A 32 -16.22 5.80 0.95
N GLU A 33 -15.19 6.60 0.63
CA GLU A 33 -14.89 6.96 -0.75
C GLU A 33 -14.36 5.75 -1.49
N VAL A 34 -14.90 5.53 -2.69
CA VAL A 34 -14.44 4.49 -3.60
C VAL A 34 -14.07 5.10 -4.92
N LEU A 35 -12.86 4.85 -5.37
CA LEU A 35 -12.37 5.20 -6.69
C LEU A 35 -12.61 4.06 -7.67
N ASP A 36 -13.00 4.40 -8.88
CA ASP A 36 -13.15 3.48 -10.00
C ASP A 36 -12.29 4.00 -11.17
N TRP A 37 -11.14 3.34 -11.39
CA TRP A 37 -10.25 3.67 -12.52
C TRP A 37 -10.67 2.97 -13.82
N GLY A 38 -11.74 2.17 -13.77
CA GLY A 38 -12.23 1.46 -14.94
C GLY A 38 -11.39 0.23 -15.28
N GLY A 39 -11.35 -0.07 -16.57
CA GLY A 39 -10.72 -1.29 -17.10
C GLY A 39 -11.74 -2.37 -17.47
N LEU A 40 -11.26 -3.46 -18.02
CA LEU A 40 -12.09 -4.58 -18.46
C LEU A 40 -11.54 -5.89 -17.94
N GLY A 41 -12.38 -6.71 -17.33
CA GLY A 41 -12.00 -8.04 -16.86
C GLY A 41 -12.26 -8.24 -15.39
N ARG A 42 -11.38 -9.00 -14.73
CA ARG A 42 -11.53 -9.36 -13.32
C ARG A 42 -11.46 -8.12 -12.43
N PRO A 43 -12.39 -7.96 -11.47
CA PRO A 43 -12.32 -6.86 -10.52
C PRO A 43 -11.11 -7.02 -9.60
N VAL A 44 -10.42 -5.91 -9.36
CA VAL A 44 -9.32 -5.77 -8.40
C VAL A 44 -9.71 -4.66 -7.43
N LEU A 45 -9.57 -4.93 -6.14
CA LEU A 45 -9.78 -3.97 -5.07
C LEU A 45 -8.46 -3.61 -4.42
N LEU A 46 -8.09 -2.32 -4.45
CA LEU A 46 -6.87 -1.79 -3.85
C LEU A 46 -7.18 -1.20 -2.48
N LEU A 47 -6.42 -1.63 -1.47
CA LEU A 47 -6.54 -1.16 -0.08
C LEU A 47 -5.25 -0.46 0.33
N PRO A 48 -5.28 0.84 0.66
CA PRO A 48 -4.10 1.62 1.02
C PRO A 48 -3.59 1.30 2.44
N GLY A 49 -2.34 1.67 2.71
CA GLY A 49 -1.73 1.59 4.03
C GLY A 49 -2.28 2.61 5.04
N SER A 50 -1.71 2.61 6.25
CA SER A 50 -2.04 3.59 7.27
C SER A 50 -1.67 5.00 6.82
N GLY A 51 -2.54 5.96 7.07
CA GLY A 51 -2.33 7.36 6.68
C GLY A 51 -2.71 7.70 5.25
N ASN A 52 -2.88 6.71 4.37
CA ASN A 52 -3.14 6.92 2.95
C ASN A 52 -4.63 6.83 2.59
N THR A 53 -4.97 7.46 1.48
CA THR A 53 -6.24 7.33 0.77
C THR A 53 -6.08 6.41 -0.45
N ALA A 54 -7.18 6.06 -1.13
CA ALA A 54 -7.10 5.30 -2.38
C ALA A 54 -6.28 6.02 -3.46
N HIS A 55 -6.20 7.34 -3.40
CA HIS A 55 -5.45 8.16 -4.36
C HIS A 55 -3.94 7.90 -4.35
N VAL A 56 -3.39 7.19 -3.35
CA VAL A 56 -1.99 6.74 -3.36
C VAL A 56 -1.70 5.81 -4.55
N PHE A 57 -2.73 5.22 -5.15
CA PHE A 57 -2.62 4.32 -6.30
C PHE A 57 -2.88 4.99 -7.65
N GLU A 58 -3.02 6.32 -7.73
CA GLU A 58 -3.34 7.03 -8.98
C GLU A 58 -2.37 6.74 -10.13
N ASP A 59 -1.08 6.61 -9.85
CA ASP A 59 -0.07 6.27 -10.85
C ASP A 59 0.09 4.77 -11.07
N PHE A 60 -0.41 3.95 -10.16
CA PHE A 60 -0.28 2.50 -10.19
C PHE A 60 -1.48 1.80 -10.85
N ALA A 61 -2.70 2.22 -10.53
CA ALA A 61 -3.92 1.58 -11.00
C ALA A 61 -4.07 1.59 -12.53
N PRO A 62 -3.80 2.70 -13.26
CA PRO A 62 -3.86 2.70 -14.72
C PRO A 62 -2.88 1.70 -15.36
N LYS A 63 -1.67 1.58 -14.83
CA LYS A 63 -0.65 0.66 -15.32
C LYS A 63 -1.00 -0.81 -15.03
N LEU A 64 -1.67 -1.06 -13.89
CA LEU A 64 -2.20 -2.37 -13.56
C LEU A 64 -3.31 -2.77 -14.54
N ILE A 65 -4.21 -1.85 -14.88
CA ILE A 65 -5.26 -2.05 -15.91
C ILE A 65 -4.64 -2.40 -17.25
N GLU A 66 -3.69 -1.59 -17.72
CA GLU A 66 -3.01 -1.77 -19.00
C GLU A 66 -2.27 -3.10 -19.05
N GLY A 67 -1.51 -3.44 -17.99
CA GLY A 67 -0.67 -4.64 -17.94
C GLY A 67 -1.42 -5.94 -17.72
N CYS A 68 -2.58 -5.94 -17.03
CA CYS A 68 -3.20 -7.16 -16.51
C CYS A 68 -4.63 -7.41 -16.99
N ARG A 69 -5.24 -6.50 -17.74
CA ARG A 69 -6.64 -6.61 -18.22
C ARG A 69 -7.63 -6.83 -17.06
N VAL A 70 -7.58 -5.96 -16.08
CA VAL A 70 -8.42 -5.95 -14.88
C VAL A 70 -9.28 -4.70 -14.84
N HIS A 71 -10.32 -4.70 -14.00
CA HIS A 71 -11.08 -3.51 -13.62
C HIS A 71 -10.69 -3.15 -12.20
N VAL A 72 -10.18 -1.93 -11.98
CA VAL A 72 -9.54 -1.56 -10.72
C VAL A 72 -10.39 -0.57 -9.92
N TYR A 73 -10.62 -0.90 -8.66
CA TYR A 73 -11.28 -0.08 -7.66
C TYR A 73 -10.32 0.16 -6.48
N GLY A 74 -10.51 1.25 -5.75
CA GLY A 74 -9.77 1.52 -4.51
C GLY A 74 -10.68 2.09 -3.44
N ILE A 75 -10.45 1.74 -2.17
CA ILE A 75 -11.21 2.25 -1.04
C ILE A 75 -10.36 3.22 -0.24
N THR A 76 -10.86 4.44 -0.02
CA THR A 76 -10.39 5.29 1.07
C THR A 76 -11.20 4.94 2.31
N ARG A 77 -10.57 4.23 3.27
CA ARG A 77 -11.28 3.75 4.46
C ARG A 77 -11.78 4.89 5.33
N ARG A 78 -12.75 4.59 6.20
CA ARG A 78 -13.19 5.51 7.26
C ARG A 78 -12.00 6.14 8.00
N GLY A 79 -12.14 7.38 8.40
CA GLY A 79 -11.09 8.13 9.09
C GLY A 79 -10.14 8.88 8.19
N TYR A 80 -9.98 8.47 6.93
CA TYR A 80 -9.02 9.04 6.00
C TYR A 80 -9.67 9.88 4.90
N GLY A 81 -8.90 10.77 4.30
CA GLY A 81 -9.30 11.56 3.15
C GLY A 81 -10.63 12.29 3.35
N ILE A 82 -11.58 12.03 2.45
CA ILE A 82 -12.93 12.58 2.49
C ILE A 82 -13.99 11.57 2.97
N SER A 83 -13.59 10.33 3.29
CA SER A 83 -14.46 9.34 3.92
C SER A 83 -14.93 9.80 5.30
N SER A 84 -16.01 9.20 5.81
CA SER A 84 -16.55 9.47 7.14
C SER A 84 -15.52 9.29 8.24
N LYS A 85 -15.64 10.08 9.31
CA LYS A 85 -14.69 10.09 10.44
C LYS A 85 -15.44 9.85 11.76
N PRO A 86 -16.04 8.64 11.96
CA PRO A 86 -16.69 8.31 13.22
C PRO A 86 -15.65 8.28 14.35
N GLU A 87 -16.08 8.49 15.58
CA GLU A 87 -15.21 8.45 16.76
C GLU A 87 -14.74 7.04 17.14
N ARG A 88 -15.36 5.99 16.57
CA ARG A 88 -15.12 4.56 16.87
C ARG A 88 -15.31 3.71 15.61
N GLY A 89 -14.97 2.43 15.71
CA GLY A 89 -15.19 1.48 14.63
C GLY A 89 -13.96 1.32 13.74
N TYR A 90 -12.78 1.28 14.34
CA TYR A 90 -11.52 1.18 13.64
C TYR A 90 -10.75 -0.12 13.91
N SER A 91 -11.40 -1.11 14.54
CA SER A 91 -10.75 -2.41 14.71
C SER A 91 -10.58 -3.13 13.36
N THR A 92 -9.59 -4.00 13.28
CA THR A 92 -9.37 -4.82 12.07
C THR A 92 -10.64 -5.52 11.57
N PRO A 93 -11.48 -6.14 12.44
CA PRO A 93 -12.74 -6.73 11.98
C PRO A 93 -13.74 -5.72 11.39
N GLU A 94 -13.84 -4.51 11.97
CA GLU A 94 -14.77 -3.48 11.49
C GLU A 94 -14.32 -2.91 10.14
N LEU A 95 -13.02 -2.66 9.98
CA LEU A 95 -12.47 -2.17 8.71
C LEU A 95 -12.62 -3.22 7.60
N ALA A 96 -12.38 -4.50 7.90
CA ALA A 96 -12.59 -5.59 6.95
C ALA A 96 -14.07 -5.79 6.59
N GLU A 97 -15.00 -5.51 7.51
CA GLU A 97 -16.43 -5.53 7.24
C GLU A 97 -16.84 -4.38 6.30
N ASP A 98 -16.20 -3.21 6.41
CA ASP A 98 -16.40 -2.11 5.46
C ASP A 98 -15.97 -2.51 4.05
N ASP A 99 -14.77 -3.10 3.92
CA ASP A 99 -14.28 -3.62 2.64
C ASP A 99 -15.29 -4.62 2.03
N TRP A 100 -15.84 -5.50 2.87
CA TRP A 100 -16.85 -6.46 2.42
C TRP A 100 -18.13 -5.78 1.94
N ARG A 101 -18.62 -4.78 2.67
CA ARG A 101 -19.81 -4.01 2.28
C ARG A 101 -19.59 -3.25 0.97
N VAL A 102 -18.39 -2.73 0.73
CA VAL A 102 -18.04 -2.13 -0.56
C VAL A 102 -18.09 -3.18 -1.68
N ILE A 103 -17.49 -4.36 -1.48
CA ILE A 103 -17.55 -5.47 -2.45
C ILE A 103 -19.01 -5.81 -2.81
N GLN A 104 -19.88 -5.90 -1.81
CA GLN A 104 -21.29 -6.18 -2.00
C GLN A 104 -22.04 -5.05 -2.71
N ALA A 105 -21.84 -3.79 -2.30
CA ALA A 105 -22.51 -2.62 -2.86
C ALA A 105 -22.17 -2.45 -4.34
N LEU A 106 -20.91 -2.68 -4.71
CA LEU A 106 -20.42 -2.63 -6.08
C LEU A 106 -20.71 -3.92 -6.86
N LYS A 107 -21.23 -4.97 -6.21
CA LYS A 107 -21.49 -6.29 -6.80
C LYS A 107 -20.25 -6.90 -7.48
N LEU A 108 -19.07 -6.70 -6.88
CA LEU A 108 -17.84 -7.24 -7.42
C LEU A 108 -17.85 -8.78 -7.31
N GLN A 109 -17.74 -9.42 -8.47
CA GLN A 109 -17.74 -10.87 -8.53
C GLN A 109 -16.35 -11.41 -8.32
N LYS A 110 -16.11 -12.01 -7.14
CA LYS A 110 -14.84 -12.63 -6.76
C LYS A 110 -13.62 -11.73 -7.06
N PRO A 111 -13.50 -10.55 -6.44
CA PRO A 111 -12.37 -9.68 -6.71
C PRO A 111 -11.04 -10.31 -6.25
N VAL A 112 -9.95 -9.87 -6.85
CA VAL A 112 -8.62 -9.96 -6.25
C VAL A 112 -8.48 -8.76 -5.32
N VAL A 113 -8.04 -9.00 -4.08
CA VAL A 113 -7.76 -7.91 -3.15
C VAL A 113 -6.26 -7.71 -3.06
N ILE A 114 -5.81 -6.48 -3.30
CA ILE A 114 -4.41 -6.07 -3.23
C ILE A 114 -4.28 -5.03 -2.13
N GLY A 115 -3.56 -5.33 -1.07
CA GLY A 115 -3.43 -4.45 0.09
C GLY A 115 -1.98 -4.08 0.39
N HIS A 116 -1.79 -2.82 0.77
CA HIS A 116 -0.50 -2.28 1.20
C HIS A 116 -0.45 -2.14 2.72
N SER A 117 0.68 -2.55 3.34
CA SER A 117 0.98 -2.26 4.75
C SER A 117 -0.13 -2.76 5.70
N MET A 118 -0.75 -1.90 6.50
CA MET A 118 -1.80 -2.27 7.46
C MET A 118 -3.01 -2.94 6.80
N ALA A 119 -3.33 -2.64 5.53
CA ALA A 119 -4.42 -3.30 4.81
C ALA A 119 -4.26 -4.83 4.74
N GLY A 120 -3.03 -5.32 4.92
CA GLY A 120 -2.77 -6.75 5.05
C GLY A 120 -3.50 -7.41 6.22
N SER A 121 -3.80 -6.69 7.31
CA SER A 121 -4.60 -7.22 8.43
C SER A 121 -6.08 -7.28 8.06
N GLU A 122 -6.60 -6.22 7.43
CA GLU A 122 -7.98 -6.14 6.95
C GLU A 122 -8.29 -7.24 5.95
N MET A 123 -7.48 -7.32 4.86
CA MET A 123 -7.70 -8.32 3.81
C MET A 123 -7.50 -9.77 4.29
N THR A 124 -6.62 -10.01 5.28
CA THR A 124 -6.47 -11.32 5.91
C THR A 124 -7.77 -11.70 6.63
N PHE A 125 -8.31 -10.80 7.47
CA PHE A 125 -9.56 -11.03 8.18
C PHE A 125 -10.75 -11.17 7.22
N LEU A 126 -10.83 -10.31 6.20
CA LEU A 126 -11.82 -10.40 5.13
C LEU A 126 -11.80 -11.78 4.48
N ALA A 127 -10.63 -12.29 4.10
CA ALA A 127 -10.49 -13.59 3.46
C ALA A 127 -10.82 -14.75 4.40
N GLN A 128 -10.54 -14.65 5.70
CA GLN A 128 -10.98 -15.66 6.67
C GLN A 128 -12.50 -15.82 6.70
N LYS A 129 -13.23 -14.72 6.51
CA LYS A 129 -14.70 -14.71 6.55
C LYS A 129 -15.34 -15.04 5.20
N HIS A 130 -14.73 -14.59 4.10
CA HIS A 130 -15.32 -14.55 2.77
C HIS A 130 -14.41 -15.17 1.70
N SER A 131 -13.60 -16.19 2.04
CA SER A 131 -12.64 -16.80 1.11
C SER A 131 -13.28 -17.25 -0.20
N SER A 132 -14.48 -17.85 -0.16
CA SER A 132 -15.22 -18.31 -1.34
C SER A 132 -15.66 -17.18 -2.28
N GLU A 133 -15.76 -15.95 -1.77
CA GLU A 133 -16.22 -14.77 -2.49
C GLU A 133 -15.07 -13.94 -3.07
N LEU A 134 -13.82 -14.37 -2.84
CA LEU A 134 -12.59 -13.75 -3.35
C LEU A 134 -11.89 -14.69 -4.33
N THR A 135 -11.09 -14.13 -5.22
CA THR A 135 -10.25 -14.92 -6.14
C THR A 135 -8.84 -15.13 -5.62
N ALA A 136 -8.22 -14.12 -5.07
CA ALA A 136 -6.84 -14.15 -4.58
C ALA A 136 -6.53 -12.94 -3.70
N LEU A 137 -5.43 -13.01 -2.95
CA LEU A 137 -4.86 -11.91 -2.19
C LEU A 137 -3.46 -11.55 -2.71
N VAL A 138 -3.15 -10.25 -2.75
CA VAL A 138 -1.79 -9.76 -3.01
C VAL A 138 -1.39 -8.80 -1.89
N TYR A 139 -0.34 -9.17 -1.15
CA TYR A 139 0.24 -8.35 -0.09
C TYR A 139 1.39 -7.52 -0.67
N LEU A 140 1.30 -6.20 -0.58
CA LEU A 140 2.36 -5.26 -0.95
C LEU A 140 3.02 -4.75 0.34
N ASP A 141 4.09 -5.40 0.76
CA ASP A 141 4.75 -5.19 2.06
C ASP A 141 3.77 -5.14 3.23
N ALA A 142 2.83 -6.09 3.21
CA ALA A 142 1.63 -6.07 4.02
C ALA A 142 1.42 -7.34 4.88
N ASN A 143 2.44 -8.20 4.98
CA ASN A 143 2.35 -9.46 5.73
C ASN A 143 2.81 -9.35 7.19
N ALA A 144 3.34 -8.20 7.62
CA ALA A 144 3.73 -7.97 9.00
C ALA A 144 2.56 -8.19 9.97
N ASP A 145 2.83 -8.90 11.07
CA ASP A 145 1.87 -9.05 12.16
C ASP A 145 1.95 -7.81 13.09
N PRO A 146 0.86 -7.07 13.30
CA PRO A 146 0.88 -5.89 14.16
C PRO A 146 1.25 -6.20 15.62
N MET A 147 1.07 -7.47 16.06
CA MET A 147 1.43 -7.90 17.42
C MET A 147 2.87 -8.42 17.53
N ASP A 148 3.56 -8.65 16.41
CA ASP A 148 4.96 -9.13 16.36
C ASP A 148 5.82 -8.22 15.50
N TYR A 149 5.67 -6.91 15.67
CA TYR A 149 6.47 -5.94 14.92
C TYR A 149 7.88 -5.81 15.52
N PRO A 150 8.96 -5.52 14.73
CA PRO A 150 10.33 -5.41 15.24
C PRO A 150 10.48 -4.45 16.43
N TRP A 151 9.63 -3.42 16.52
CA TRP A 151 9.56 -2.50 17.67
C TRP A 151 9.21 -3.17 19.00
N SER A 152 8.67 -4.38 19.01
CA SER A 152 8.49 -5.16 20.24
C SER A 152 9.83 -5.69 20.79
N ASN A 153 10.86 -5.82 19.94
CA ASN A 153 12.20 -6.24 20.30
C ASN A 153 12.97 -5.09 20.97
N ALA A 154 13.45 -5.30 22.21
CA ALA A 154 14.15 -4.26 22.98
C ALA A 154 15.50 -3.87 22.37
N GLU A 155 16.22 -4.83 21.77
CA GLU A 155 17.50 -4.59 21.11
C GLU A 155 17.29 -3.73 19.85
N PHE A 156 16.31 -4.06 19.01
CA PHE A 156 15.96 -3.27 17.83
C PHE A 156 15.62 -1.84 18.18
N ARG A 157 14.78 -1.63 19.21
CA ARG A 157 14.46 -0.28 19.70
C ARG A 157 15.72 0.47 20.14
N ALA A 158 16.60 -0.18 20.89
CA ALA A 158 17.82 0.46 21.40
C ALA A 158 18.75 0.88 20.25
N LEU A 159 18.95 0.01 19.24
CA LEU A 159 19.76 0.30 18.05
C LEU A 159 19.16 1.45 17.24
N THR A 160 17.85 1.42 17.02
CA THR A 160 17.15 2.48 16.27
C THR A 160 17.23 3.82 17.01
N ILE A 161 16.99 3.84 18.33
CA ILE A 161 17.12 5.06 19.14
C ILE A 161 18.56 5.59 19.10
N LYS A 162 19.56 4.70 19.13
CA LYS A 162 20.98 5.09 19.04
C LYS A 162 21.29 5.70 17.67
N ALA A 163 20.83 5.07 16.59
CA ALA A 163 20.98 5.61 15.24
C ALA A 163 20.33 6.98 15.09
N MET A 164 19.12 7.16 15.63
CA MET A 164 18.40 8.45 15.62
C MET A 164 19.10 9.54 16.43
N LYS A 165 19.78 9.22 17.54
CA LYS A 165 20.52 10.21 18.33
C LYS A 165 21.76 10.76 17.62
N GLY A 166 22.38 9.98 16.73
CA GLY A 166 23.53 10.37 15.92
C GLY A 166 23.17 11.02 14.58
N ALA A 167 21.93 10.89 14.14
CA ALA A 167 21.44 11.43 12.90
C ALA A 167 20.86 12.85 13.09
N PRO A 168 21.02 13.75 12.09
CA PRO A 168 20.17 14.94 12.04
C PRO A 168 18.71 14.47 12.07
N GLY A 169 17.86 15.09 12.88
CA GLY A 169 16.43 14.78 12.90
C GLY A 169 15.83 14.89 11.49
N PRO A 170 14.70 14.23 11.25
CA PRO A 170 14.07 14.31 9.91
C PRO A 170 13.90 15.78 9.53
N PRO A 171 14.17 16.14 8.28
CA PRO A 171 14.01 17.50 7.80
C PRO A 171 12.58 17.99 8.12
N LYS A 172 12.49 19.13 8.81
CA LYS A 172 11.18 19.72 9.09
C LYS A 172 10.68 20.42 7.83
N ARG A 173 9.44 20.22 7.51
CA ARG A 173 8.77 20.99 6.45
C ARG A 173 8.78 22.47 6.83
N THR A 174 9.04 23.30 5.85
CA THR A 174 8.99 24.76 5.94
C THR A 174 7.74 25.27 5.23
N ALA A 175 7.38 26.54 5.42
CA ALA A 175 6.29 27.15 4.68
C ALA A 175 6.53 27.13 3.15
N ALA A 176 7.79 27.11 2.69
CA ALA A 176 8.11 26.96 1.27
C ALA A 176 7.78 25.55 0.75
N ASP A 177 8.01 24.50 1.55
CA ASP A 177 7.68 23.12 1.20
C ASP A 177 6.15 22.88 1.20
N GLU A 178 5.39 23.68 1.91
CA GLU A 178 3.93 23.64 1.99
C GLU A 178 3.23 24.63 1.04
N SER A 179 4.00 25.42 0.27
CA SER A 179 3.44 26.48 -0.59
C SER A 179 2.59 25.95 -1.76
N SER A 180 2.78 24.72 -2.18
CA SER A 180 1.97 24.04 -3.19
C SER A 180 2.10 22.51 -3.06
N VAL A 181 1.28 21.77 -3.77
CA VAL A 181 1.35 20.31 -3.85
C VAL A 181 2.69 19.87 -4.45
N GLU A 182 3.17 20.54 -5.48
CA GLU A 182 4.44 20.27 -6.15
C GLU A 182 5.64 20.52 -5.22
N ALA A 183 5.59 21.59 -4.42
CA ALA A 183 6.61 21.88 -3.42
C ALA A 183 6.65 20.79 -2.31
N PHE A 184 5.46 20.28 -1.94
CA PHE A 184 5.34 19.20 -1.00
C PHE A 184 5.91 17.89 -1.56
N GLN A 185 5.62 17.53 -2.82
CA GLN A 185 6.22 16.37 -3.49
C GLN A 185 7.74 16.48 -3.56
N ALA A 186 8.27 17.64 -3.96
CA ALA A 186 9.71 17.89 -3.97
C ALA A 186 10.36 17.76 -2.58
N PHE A 187 9.62 18.10 -1.51
CA PHE A 187 10.09 17.84 -0.15
C PHE A 187 10.18 16.34 0.13
N GLN A 188 9.16 15.55 -0.22
CA GLN A 188 9.18 14.09 -0.05
C GLN A 188 10.37 13.45 -0.79
N GLU A 189 10.56 13.77 -2.05
CA GLU A 189 11.70 13.29 -2.85
C GLU A 189 13.06 13.64 -2.19
N ARG A 190 13.21 14.89 -1.73
CA ARG A 190 14.44 15.35 -1.08
C ARG A 190 14.72 14.67 0.25
N THR A 191 13.69 14.19 0.93
CA THR A 191 13.82 13.54 2.23
C THR A 191 13.91 12.01 2.12
N GLY A 192 13.91 11.46 0.90
CA GLY A 192 13.99 10.03 0.65
C GLY A 192 12.67 9.28 0.85
N ASP A 193 11.56 10.01 1.01
CA ASP A 193 10.23 9.41 1.00
C ASP A 193 9.81 9.06 -0.44
N ALA A 194 8.97 8.03 -0.60
CA ALA A 194 8.34 7.79 -1.89
C ALA A 194 7.43 8.99 -2.24
N PRO A 195 7.59 9.61 -3.42
CA PRO A 195 6.77 10.76 -3.80
C PRO A 195 5.33 10.29 -4.02
N PHE A 196 4.41 10.81 -3.21
CA PHE A 196 3.00 10.51 -3.40
C PHE A 196 2.44 11.22 -4.65
N PRO A 197 1.48 10.59 -5.34
CA PRO A 197 0.72 11.27 -6.39
C PRO A 197 0.13 12.58 -5.87
N ALA A 198 0.04 13.59 -6.75
CA ALA A 198 -0.50 14.89 -6.37
C ALA A 198 -1.93 14.78 -5.78
N ASP A 199 -2.74 13.87 -6.31
CA ASP A 199 -4.10 13.64 -5.83
C ASP A 199 -4.14 12.98 -4.44
N GLU A 200 -3.16 12.14 -4.11
CA GLU A 200 -3.01 11.64 -2.74
C GLU A 200 -2.79 12.80 -1.77
N ILE A 201 -1.88 13.73 -2.08
CA ILE A 201 -1.62 14.89 -1.21
C ILE A 201 -2.88 15.75 -1.07
N ARG A 202 -3.62 16.00 -2.16
CA ARG A 202 -4.88 16.77 -2.15
C ARG A 202 -5.97 16.11 -1.31
N ASN A 203 -5.96 14.79 -1.21
CA ASN A 203 -6.94 14.04 -0.43
C ASN A 203 -6.50 13.78 1.01
N MET A 204 -5.20 13.67 1.28
CA MET A 204 -4.67 13.59 2.65
C MET A 204 -4.77 14.93 3.38
N TYR A 205 -4.61 16.05 2.67
CA TYR A 205 -4.50 17.38 3.26
C TYR A 205 -5.59 18.32 2.75
N VAL A 206 -5.90 19.32 3.55
CA VAL A 206 -6.70 20.47 3.11
C VAL A 206 -5.81 21.35 2.23
N ILE A 207 -6.26 21.64 1.01
CA ILE A 207 -5.59 22.62 0.18
C ILE A 207 -6.26 23.97 0.44
N ASN A 208 -5.48 24.95 0.85
CA ASN A 208 -5.93 26.28 1.15
C ASN A 208 -6.30 27.06 -0.14
N PRO A 209 -7.09 28.15 -0.06
CA PRO A 209 -7.45 28.94 -1.24
C PRO A 209 -6.27 29.53 -2.02
N ASP A 210 -5.12 29.70 -1.38
CA ASP A 210 -3.87 30.17 -2.00
C ASP A 210 -3.05 29.03 -2.65
N GLY A 211 -3.55 27.79 -2.62
CA GLY A 211 -2.89 26.61 -3.16
C GLY A 211 -1.94 25.90 -2.19
N SER A 212 -1.70 26.47 -1.02
CA SER A 212 -0.81 25.87 -0.02
C SER A 212 -1.41 24.62 0.62
N VAL A 213 -0.52 23.67 1.02
CA VAL A 213 -0.89 22.43 1.71
C VAL A 213 -1.11 22.72 3.19
N GLY A 214 -2.35 22.54 3.64
CA GLY A 214 -2.76 22.82 5.00
C GLY A 214 -2.68 21.60 5.93
N LYS A 215 -3.63 21.51 6.87
CA LYS A 215 -3.68 20.43 7.86
C LYS A 215 -4.08 19.09 7.22
N ASN A 216 -3.58 18.00 7.81
CA ASN A 216 -4.04 16.67 7.48
C ASN A 216 -5.55 16.53 7.79
N ARG A 217 -6.29 15.86 6.90
CA ARG A 217 -7.73 15.61 7.05
C ARG A 217 -8.04 14.53 8.07
N THR A 218 -7.09 13.62 8.30
CA THR A 218 -7.24 12.51 9.25
C THR A 218 -7.06 13.01 10.68
N PRO A 219 -8.06 12.87 11.56
CA PRO A 219 -7.93 13.22 12.98
C PRO A 219 -6.90 12.32 13.68
N ALA A 220 -6.18 12.87 14.65
CA ALA A 220 -5.14 12.13 15.36
C ALA A 220 -5.65 10.88 16.10
N TYR A 221 -6.92 10.87 16.54
CA TYR A 221 -7.49 9.70 17.24
C TYR A 221 -7.60 8.47 16.33
N VAL A 222 -7.73 8.64 15.01
CA VAL A 222 -7.91 7.52 14.05
C VAL A 222 -6.75 6.52 14.16
N GLY A 223 -5.50 7.00 14.18
CA GLY A 223 -4.35 6.13 14.33
C GLY A 223 -4.37 5.36 15.66
N HIS A 224 -4.70 6.03 16.77
CA HIS A 224 -4.82 5.38 18.07
C HIS A 224 -5.91 4.33 18.15
N GLU A 225 -7.06 4.59 17.54
CA GLU A 225 -8.19 3.64 17.47
C GLU A 225 -7.83 2.40 16.62
N ILE A 226 -7.13 2.60 15.50
CA ILE A 226 -6.64 1.51 14.66
C ILE A 226 -5.62 0.66 15.41
N ASP A 227 -4.61 1.28 16.04
CA ASP A 227 -3.59 0.57 16.80
C ASP A 227 -4.22 -0.23 17.96
N GLY A 228 -5.16 0.39 18.68
CA GLY A 228 -5.91 -0.25 19.77
C GLY A 228 -6.87 -1.36 19.32
N GLY A 229 -7.34 -1.30 18.08
CA GLY A 229 -8.25 -2.27 17.47
C GLY A 229 -7.55 -3.35 16.63
N SER A 230 -6.22 -3.31 16.53
CA SER A 230 -5.44 -4.31 15.80
C SER A 230 -5.46 -5.68 16.48
N ILE A 231 -5.52 -6.74 15.68
CA ILE A 231 -5.49 -8.13 16.15
C ILE A 231 -4.35 -8.90 15.50
N PRO A 232 -3.88 -10.01 16.13
CA PRO A 232 -2.88 -10.88 15.50
C PRO A 232 -3.33 -11.37 14.13
N LYS A 233 -2.41 -11.43 13.18
CA LYS A 233 -2.70 -11.90 11.84
C LYS A 233 -2.77 -13.43 11.81
N ASP A 234 -3.90 -13.95 11.38
CA ASP A 234 -4.15 -15.40 11.28
C ASP A 234 -4.53 -15.78 9.84
N TYR A 235 -3.70 -16.56 9.19
CA TYR A 235 -3.90 -17.01 7.80
C TYR A 235 -4.71 -18.31 7.69
N ARG A 236 -5.10 -18.94 8.80
CA ARG A 236 -5.87 -20.21 8.78
C ARG A 236 -7.26 -19.99 8.18
N GLY A 237 -7.68 -20.92 7.34
CA GLY A 237 -8.97 -20.84 6.65
C GLY A 237 -8.97 -20.01 5.37
N ILE A 238 -7.85 -19.44 4.97
CA ILE A 238 -7.68 -18.79 3.68
C ILE A 238 -7.34 -19.87 2.66
N ASP A 239 -8.29 -20.21 1.78
CA ASP A 239 -8.13 -21.26 0.76
C ASP A 239 -8.19 -20.69 -0.68
N ILE A 240 -7.58 -19.55 -0.86
CA ILE A 240 -7.42 -18.87 -2.15
C ILE A 240 -5.95 -18.57 -2.40
N PRO A 241 -5.51 -18.44 -3.68
CA PRO A 241 -4.14 -18.11 -4.02
C PRO A 241 -3.65 -16.82 -3.35
N VAL A 242 -2.41 -16.84 -2.85
CA VAL A 242 -1.78 -15.69 -2.20
C VAL A 242 -0.43 -15.39 -2.85
N LEU A 243 -0.22 -14.11 -3.15
CA LEU A 243 1.09 -13.51 -3.47
C LEU A 243 1.46 -12.53 -2.36
N ALA A 244 2.67 -12.64 -1.80
CA ALA A 244 3.23 -11.65 -0.89
C ALA A 244 4.54 -11.10 -1.46
N LEU A 245 4.58 -9.80 -1.69
CA LEU A 245 5.78 -9.07 -2.08
C LEU A 245 6.29 -8.34 -0.83
N LEU A 246 7.52 -8.61 -0.43
CA LEU A 246 8.11 -8.13 0.81
C LEU A 246 9.29 -7.20 0.51
N ALA A 247 9.28 -6.01 1.09
CA ALA A 247 10.44 -5.15 1.10
C ALA A 247 11.42 -5.67 2.15
N VAL A 248 12.65 -5.99 1.70
CA VAL A 248 13.71 -6.45 2.60
C VAL A 248 14.91 -5.51 2.49
N PRO A 249 15.73 -5.40 3.55
CA PRO A 249 16.96 -4.59 3.50
C PRO A 249 17.81 -4.91 2.28
N PRO A 250 18.51 -3.94 1.69
CA PRO A 250 19.45 -4.19 0.62
C PRO A 250 20.62 -5.05 1.11
N ALA A 251 21.28 -5.76 0.20
CA ALA A 251 22.51 -6.48 0.53
C ALA A 251 23.52 -5.53 1.21
N PRO A 252 24.29 -6.00 2.21
CA PRO A 252 25.21 -5.12 2.96
C PRO A 252 26.15 -4.30 2.07
N GLY A 253 26.64 -4.87 0.97
CA GLY A 253 27.50 -4.17 0.02
C GLY A 253 26.80 -3.08 -0.79
N ASP A 254 25.48 -3.15 -0.94
CA ASP A 254 24.70 -2.15 -1.67
C ASP A 254 24.23 -1.01 -0.74
N LYS A 255 23.91 -1.33 0.51
CA LYS A 255 23.47 -0.38 1.53
C LYS A 255 24.45 0.79 1.73
N TRP A 256 25.74 0.52 1.65
CA TRP A 256 26.79 1.50 1.94
C TRP A 256 27.35 2.20 0.70
N LYS A 257 26.82 1.96 -0.48
CA LYS A 257 27.30 2.60 -1.72
C LYS A 257 27.10 4.12 -1.70
N GLU A 258 25.91 4.56 -1.28
CA GLU A 258 25.55 5.98 -1.30
C GLU A 258 25.84 6.67 0.04
N HIS A 259 25.70 5.95 1.14
CA HIS A 259 25.85 6.47 2.49
C HIS A 259 26.78 5.57 3.32
N PRO A 260 28.12 5.70 3.13
CA PRO A 260 29.08 4.87 3.87
C PRO A 260 28.96 5.13 5.38
N PRO A 261 29.13 4.08 6.23
CA PRO A 261 29.04 4.21 7.67
C PRO A 261 30.18 5.12 8.19
N LYS A 262 29.90 5.93 9.19
CA LYS A 262 30.87 6.84 9.80
C LYS A 262 31.87 6.11 10.70
N SER A 263 31.54 4.89 11.14
CA SER A 263 32.37 4.05 11.99
C SER A 263 32.03 2.57 11.83
N ASP A 264 32.93 1.67 12.28
CA ASP A 264 32.64 0.24 12.38
C ASP A 264 31.47 -0.05 13.33
N GLU A 265 31.32 0.73 14.41
CA GLU A 265 30.20 0.62 15.33
C GLU A 265 28.86 0.91 14.63
N GLU A 266 28.76 2.01 13.87
CA GLU A 266 27.56 2.35 13.09
C GLU A 266 27.21 1.24 12.08
N ARG A 267 28.23 0.69 11.43
CA ARG A 267 28.06 -0.43 10.49
C ARG A 267 27.49 -1.66 11.20
N LEU A 268 28.08 -2.08 12.31
CA LEU A 268 27.65 -3.26 13.05
C LEU A 268 26.26 -3.08 13.66
N ASP A 269 25.94 -1.92 14.20
CA ASP A 269 24.60 -1.61 14.75
C ASP A 269 23.53 -1.68 13.65
N SER A 270 23.83 -1.16 12.47
CA SER A 270 22.90 -1.20 11.34
C SER A 270 22.72 -2.62 10.79
N GLU A 271 23.81 -3.38 10.63
CA GLU A 271 23.74 -4.79 10.23
C GLU A 271 22.92 -5.61 11.24
N ARG A 272 23.10 -5.36 12.55
CA ARG A 272 22.31 -6.04 13.59
C ARG A 272 20.83 -5.67 13.57
N SER A 273 20.51 -4.40 13.27
CA SER A 273 19.12 -3.97 13.09
C SER A 273 18.47 -4.69 11.89
N ASP A 274 19.18 -4.82 10.77
CA ASP A 274 18.72 -5.52 9.60
C ASP A 274 18.50 -7.02 9.87
N GLU A 275 19.39 -7.67 10.64
CA GLU A 275 19.22 -9.06 11.07
C GLU A 275 17.93 -9.25 11.87
N ILE A 276 17.66 -8.40 12.86
CA ILE A 276 16.44 -8.49 13.68
C ILE A 276 15.18 -8.25 12.82
N LEU A 277 15.24 -7.32 11.88
CA LEU A 277 14.15 -7.08 10.93
C LEU A 277 13.91 -8.33 10.07
N MET A 278 14.97 -8.92 9.50
CA MET A 278 14.89 -10.14 8.70
C MET A 278 14.37 -11.32 9.51
N GLU A 279 14.77 -11.49 10.77
CA GLU A 279 14.18 -12.50 11.66
C GLU A 279 12.66 -12.34 11.79
N SER A 280 12.16 -11.10 11.87
CA SER A 280 10.73 -10.81 11.90
C SER A 280 10.04 -11.13 10.57
N ILE A 281 10.62 -10.70 9.47
CA ILE A 281 10.13 -11.00 8.11
C ILE A 281 10.03 -12.50 7.89
N HIS A 282 11.07 -13.26 8.21
CA HIS A 282 11.06 -14.72 8.07
C HIS A 282 10.03 -15.40 8.99
N ARG A 283 9.74 -14.85 10.18
CA ARG A 283 8.65 -15.37 11.03
C ARG A 283 7.29 -15.12 10.38
N TRP A 284 7.03 -13.93 9.84
CA TRP A 284 5.76 -13.61 9.17
C TRP A 284 5.58 -14.46 7.90
N GLU A 285 6.64 -14.58 7.09
CA GLU A 285 6.65 -15.49 5.93
C GLU A 285 6.37 -16.94 6.35
N GLY A 286 7.06 -17.42 7.39
CA GLY A 286 6.85 -18.75 7.94
C GLY A 286 5.43 -18.97 8.48
N ASN A 287 4.79 -17.95 9.04
CA ASN A 287 3.40 -18.01 9.48
C ASN A 287 2.45 -18.18 8.27
N LEU A 288 2.66 -17.37 7.22
CA LEU A 288 1.89 -17.50 5.99
C LEU A 288 2.08 -18.86 5.32
N LYS A 289 3.33 -19.30 5.10
CA LYS A 289 3.65 -20.59 4.45
C LYS A 289 3.22 -21.81 5.26
N ARG A 290 3.15 -21.73 6.58
CA ARG A 290 2.58 -22.82 7.40
C ARG A 290 1.07 -22.93 7.23
N ALA A 291 0.37 -21.81 7.07
CA ALA A 291 -1.07 -21.80 6.84
C ALA A 291 -1.41 -22.19 5.39
N ASP A 292 -0.67 -21.67 4.43
CA ASP A 292 -0.80 -22.03 3.01
C ASP A 292 0.58 -22.28 2.37
N PRO A 293 1.02 -23.54 2.26
CA PRO A 293 2.28 -23.90 1.60
C PRO A 293 2.36 -23.49 0.11
N ARG A 294 1.23 -23.18 -0.53
CA ARG A 294 1.16 -22.74 -1.93
C ARG A 294 1.39 -21.22 -2.07
N ALA A 295 1.40 -20.48 -0.95
CA ALA A 295 1.59 -19.03 -1.00
C ALA A 295 2.91 -18.67 -1.71
N ASN A 296 2.81 -17.79 -2.69
CA ASN A 296 3.95 -17.26 -3.42
C ASN A 296 4.50 -16.05 -2.65
N VAL A 297 5.68 -16.20 -2.06
CA VAL A 297 6.35 -15.13 -1.32
C VAL A 297 7.60 -14.72 -2.06
N VAL A 298 7.75 -13.43 -2.32
CA VAL A 298 8.85 -12.84 -3.08
C VAL A 298 9.45 -11.68 -2.27
N GLU A 299 10.69 -11.82 -1.87
CA GLU A 299 11.48 -10.75 -1.28
C GLU A 299 12.04 -9.83 -2.38
N ILE A 300 11.96 -8.52 -2.18
CA ILE A 300 12.50 -7.50 -3.08
C ILE A 300 13.54 -6.71 -2.28
N ALA A 301 14.81 -7.03 -2.50
CA ALA A 301 15.93 -6.43 -1.78
C ALA A 301 16.09 -4.95 -2.11
N GLY A 302 16.20 -4.12 -1.08
CA GLY A 302 16.34 -2.67 -1.20
C GLY A 302 15.08 -1.93 -1.61
N ALA A 303 13.94 -2.62 -1.70
CA ALA A 303 12.68 -1.97 -2.02
C ALA A 303 12.23 -1.05 -0.88
N HIS A 304 11.62 0.07 -1.25
CA HIS A 304 10.96 0.95 -0.29
C HIS A 304 9.64 0.33 0.18
N HIS A 305 9.16 0.69 1.38
CA HIS A 305 7.86 0.25 1.89
C HIS A 305 6.70 0.51 0.89
N TYR A 306 6.75 1.63 0.17
CA TYR A 306 5.83 1.96 -0.93
C TYR A 306 6.33 1.40 -2.26
N MET A 307 6.63 0.10 -2.33
CA MET A 307 7.22 -0.56 -3.50
C MET A 307 6.41 -0.39 -4.80
N PHE A 308 5.11 -0.20 -4.70
CA PHE A 308 4.24 0.07 -5.84
C PHE A 308 4.41 1.49 -6.42
N LEU A 309 5.14 2.38 -5.73
CA LEU A 309 5.59 3.68 -6.23
C LEU A 309 7.05 3.63 -6.68
N SER A 310 7.94 3.07 -5.85
CA SER A 310 9.40 3.06 -6.09
C SER A 310 9.84 1.94 -7.06
N GLU A 311 9.30 0.72 -6.88
CA GLU A 311 9.68 -0.50 -7.64
C GLU A 311 8.56 -0.94 -8.60
N GLN A 312 7.81 0.03 -9.11
CA GLN A 312 6.54 -0.18 -9.81
C GLN A 312 6.63 -1.23 -10.93
N ILE A 313 7.70 -1.21 -11.74
CA ILE A 313 7.88 -2.15 -12.86
C ILE A 313 7.96 -3.59 -12.35
N VAL A 314 8.77 -3.83 -11.32
CA VAL A 314 8.96 -5.17 -10.73
C VAL A 314 7.66 -5.64 -10.09
N VAL A 315 6.99 -4.79 -9.32
CA VAL A 315 5.72 -5.10 -8.66
C VAL A 315 4.65 -5.46 -9.69
N LEU A 316 4.47 -4.66 -10.74
CA LEU A 316 3.50 -4.93 -11.81
C LEU A 316 3.79 -6.24 -12.54
N GLN A 317 5.06 -6.54 -12.82
CA GLN A 317 5.45 -7.82 -13.45
C GLN A 317 5.11 -9.02 -12.57
N ARG A 318 5.36 -8.95 -11.25
CA ARG A 318 5.04 -10.01 -10.30
C ARG A 318 3.53 -10.23 -10.18
N ILE A 319 2.77 -9.14 -10.06
CA ILE A 319 1.31 -9.21 -10.01
C ILE A 319 0.77 -9.81 -11.32
N LYS A 320 1.21 -9.33 -12.48
CA LYS A 320 0.79 -9.87 -13.77
C LYS A 320 1.02 -11.37 -13.87
N SER A 321 2.25 -11.82 -13.59
CA SER A 321 2.58 -13.24 -13.63
C SER A 321 1.71 -14.06 -12.68
N PHE A 322 1.40 -13.55 -11.50
CA PHE A 322 0.52 -14.19 -10.54
C PHE A 322 -0.93 -14.25 -11.05
N LEU A 323 -1.47 -13.14 -11.55
CA LEU A 323 -2.85 -13.09 -12.08
C LEU A 323 -3.06 -14.05 -13.26
N GLU A 324 -2.03 -14.28 -14.09
CA GLU A 324 -2.07 -15.22 -15.19
C GLU A 324 -2.18 -16.69 -14.74
N THR A 325 -1.81 -17.02 -13.51
CA THR A 325 -1.96 -18.37 -12.92
C THR A 325 -3.36 -18.64 -12.35
N LEU A 326 -4.17 -17.60 -12.16
CA LEU A 326 -5.49 -17.71 -11.53
C LEU A 326 -6.51 -18.31 -12.51
N PRO A 327 -7.52 -19.06 -12.04
CA PRO A 327 -8.63 -19.54 -12.86
C PRO A 327 -9.30 -18.38 -13.61
N LYS A 328 -9.73 -18.64 -14.85
CA LYS A 328 -10.43 -17.65 -15.70
C LYS A 328 -11.85 -17.42 -15.21
#